data_da6c9bed55062022e2931db0962e2900
#
_entry.id   da6c9bed55062022e2931db0962e2900
#
_cell.length_a   1.000
_cell.length_b   1.000
_cell.length_c   1.000
_cell.angle_alpha   90.00
_cell.angle_beta   90.00
_cell.angle_gamma   90.00
#
_symmetry.space_group_name_H-M   'P 1'
#
loop_
_entity.id
_entity.type
_entity.pdbx_description
1 polymer ?
#
loop_
_entity_poly.entity_id
_entity_poly.type
_entity_poly.pdbx_seq_one_letter_code
_entity_poly.pdbx_strand_id
1 'polypeptide(L)'
;MEYEGQICRAPMERGAFMLPVSVGCCYNRCKFCTLFKHLSYRILPLSQVEAELHRVRDMGGSPKTVFLGDGSAFQLPYDHLMEILTRIRTCFPDCQRIHMDATVTSIAQKSDAQLKELANLGVKRLYLGVETGLDDVLAFMDKDHDSAQAKAQIARIQAVGMEYAAHIMTGIAGAGRGEENARATAAFLNETKPVSVTNFSLFLHTEAPLYRCVEAGTFRPADELENLQEARLLAELLEDTVLDSFHDFVLLRIRGSLPKDRQRMLKQFDEAIAKQQGKEPIYSIVCTTCGQAEIRDLVQNGVSS
;
A
#
# COMPACT_ATOMS: atom_id res chain seq x y z
N MET A 1 -14.93 -19.05 6.42
CA MET A 1 -15.55 -17.71 6.25
C MET A 1 -15.71 -17.45 4.77
N GLU A 2 -16.82 -16.94 4.32
CA GLU A 2 -16.98 -16.46 2.94
C GLU A 2 -16.43 -15.04 2.86
N TYR A 3 -15.61 -14.78 1.84
CA TYR A 3 -15.03 -13.46 1.60
C TYR A 3 -15.92 -12.69 0.62
N GLU A 4 -16.11 -11.41 0.87
CA GLU A 4 -16.82 -10.52 -0.05
C GLU A 4 -15.81 -9.62 -0.76
N GLY A 5 -15.82 -9.67 -2.08
CA GLY A 5 -14.90 -8.91 -2.90
C GLY A 5 -13.48 -9.47 -2.91
N GLN A 6 -12.55 -8.63 -3.28
CA GLN A 6 -11.14 -8.97 -3.38
C GLN A 6 -10.47 -8.94 -2.00
N ILE A 7 -9.74 -10.00 -1.65
CA ILE A 7 -8.93 -10.01 -0.42
C ILE A 7 -7.70 -9.14 -0.67
N CYS A 8 -7.58 -8.05 0.09
CA CYS A 8 -6.41 -7.20 0.07
C CYS A 8 -5.45 -7.59 1.20
N ARG A 9 -4.22 -7.92 0.84
CA ARG A 9 -3.16 -8.27 1.78
C ARG A 9 -1.81 -7.90 1.21
N ALA A 10 -0.96 -7.30 2.03
CA ALA A 10 0.41 -7.00 1.64
C ALA A 10 1.13 -8.25 1.09
N PRO A 11 1.87 -8.15 -0.04
CA PRO A 11 2.52 -9.32 -0.66
C PRO A 11 3.45 -10.08 0.28
N MET A 12 4.04 -9.41 1.27
CA MET A 12 4.93 -10.00 2.28
C MET A 12 4.18 -10.86 3.31
N GLU A 13 2.87 -10.72 3.42
CA GLU A 13 2.04 -11.41 4.43
C GLU A 13 1.39 -12.70 3.92
N ARG A 14 1.83 -13.23 2.77
CA ARG A 14 1.27 -14.47 2.19
C ARG A 14 1.31 -15.67 3.13
N GLY A 15 2.26 -15.71 4.07
CA GLY A 15 2.38 -16.75 5.09
C GLY A 15 1.59 -16.50 6.37
N ALA A 16 0.98 -15.33 6.53
CA ALA A 16 0.16 -15.01 7.70
C ALA A 16 -1.26 -15.61 7.56
N PHE A 17 -1.87 -15.95 8.68
CA PHE A 17 -3.30 -16.27 8.71
C PHE A 17 -4.10 -14.98 8.47
N MET A 18 -4.82 -14.94 7.35
CA MET A 18 -5.69 -13.81 7.00
C MET A 18 -7.01 -13.94 7.74
N LEU A 19 -7.30 -13.00 8.63
CA LEU A 19 -8.55 -12.92 9.39
C LEU A 19 -9.31 -11.65 9.00
N PRO A 20 -10.35 -11.73 8.16
CA PRO A 20 -11.22 -10.60 7.87
C PRO A 20 -11.94 -10.12 9.13
N VAL A 21 -11.95 -8.82 9.36
CA VAL A 21 -12.63 -8.16 10.49
C VAL A 21 -13.55 -7.04 10.03
N SER A 22 -13.42 -6.65 8.76
CA SER A 22 -14.29 -5.68 8.09
C SER A 22 -14.41 -6.03 6.61
N VAL A 23 -15.33 -5.37 5.91
CA VAL A 23 -15.48 -5.41 4.46
C VAL A 23 -15.30 -4.01 3.93
N GLY A 24 -14.50 -3.87 2.86
CA GLY A 24 -14.27 -2.59 2.21
C GLY A 24 -13.31 -1.67 2.97
N CYS A 25 -13.14 -0.46 2.47
CA CYS A 25 -12.30 0.57 3.04
C CYS A 25 -13.15 1.72 3.59
N CYS A 26 -12.93 2.10 4.86
CA CYS A 26 -13.68 3.16 5.52
C CYS A 26 -13.43 4.55 4.91
N TYR A 27 -12.22 4.81 4.41
CA TYR A 27 -11.88 6.06 3.74
C TYR A 27 -12.40 6.12 2.31
N ASN A 28 -12.03 5.16 1.48
CA ASN A 28 -12.50 4.87 0.11
C ASN A 28 -12.62 6.06 -0.85
N ARG A 29 -11.86 7.17 -0.64
CA ARG A 29 -11.90 8.38 -1.49
C ARG A 29 -10.73 8.50 -2.45
N CYS A 30 -9.60 7.82 -2.19
CA CYS A 30 -8.41 7.90 -3.05
C CYS A 30 -8.77 7.75 -4.53
N LYS A 31 -8.35 8.72 -5.37
CA LYS A 31 -8.75 8.78 -6.78
C LYS A 31 -8.19 7.63 -7.62
N PHE A 32 -7.03 7.10 -7.27
CA PHE A 32 -6.39 6.00 -8.00
C PHE A 32 -6.93 4.61 -7.63
N CYS A 33 -7.58 4.46 -6.47
CA CYS A 33 -7.95 3.17 -5.93
C CYS A 33 -9.33 2.70 -6.41
N THR A 34 -9.42 1.43 -6.82
CA THR A 34 -10.68 0.76 -7.19
C THR A 34 -11.01 -0.43 -6.31
N LEU A 35 -10.11 -0.84 -5.40
CA LEU A 35 -10.21 -2.09 -4.65
C LEU A 35 -11.55 -2.26 -3.91
N PHE A 36 -12.09 -1.16 -3.38
CA PHE A 36 -13.27 -1.21 -2.51
C PHE A 36 -14.40 -0.26 -2.96
N LYS A 37 -14.30 0.35 -4.16
CA LYS A 37 -15.31 1.32 -4.63
C LYS A 37 -16.71 0.72 -4.77
N HIS A 38 -16.79 -0.56 -5.07
CA HIS A 38 -18.04 -1.32 -5.25
C HIS A 38 -18.59 -1.91 -3.96
N LEU A 39 -17.90 -1.75 -2.82
CA LEU A 39 -18.28 -2.31 -1.53
C LEU A 39 -18.71 -1.22 -0.54
N SER A 40 -19.75 -1.48 0.23
CA SER A 40 -20.11 -0.66 1.39
C SER A 40 -19.29 -1.09 2.60
N TYR A 41 -18.57 -0.13 3.20
CA TYR A 41 -17.80 -0.40 4.40
C TYR A 41 -18.70 -0.88 5.54
N ARG A 42 -18.31 -1.97 6.19
CA ARG A 42 -18.93 -2.47 7.41
C ARG A 42 -17.96 -3.28 8.24
N ILE A 43 -18.18 -3.26 9.54
CA ILE A 43 -17.46 -4.08 10.51
C ILE A 43 -18.11 -5.45 10.57
N LEU A 44 -17.32 -6.53 10.58
CA LEU A 44 -17.87 -7.87 10.75
C LEU A 44 -18.25 -8.12 12.21
N PRO A 45 -19.36 -8.85 12.47
CA PRO A 45 -19.76 -9.22 13.83
C PRO A 45 -18.67 -10.04 14.53
N LEU A 46 -18.43 -9.79 15.81
CA LEU A 46 -17.48 -10.56 16.62
C LEU A 46 -17.74 -12.07 16.58
N SER A 47 -19.00 -12.48 16.54
CA SER A 47 -19.37 -13.89 16.41
C SER A 47 -18.86 -14.55 15.13
N GLN A 48 -18.83 -13.80 14.03
CA GLN A 48 -18.30 -14.30 12.76
C GLN A 48 -16.75 -14.41 12.81
N VAL A 49 -16.08 -13.42 13.40
CA VAL A 49 -14.63 -13.45 13.62
C VAL A 49 -14.25 -14.64 14.53
N GLU A 50 -14.98 -14.82 15.63
CA GLU A 50 -14.76 -15.91 16.59
C GLU A 50 -14.99 -17.29 15.96
N ALA A 51 -16.03 -17.45 15.17
CA ALA A 51 -16.29 -18.70 14.45
C ALA A 51 -15.12 -19.07 13.52
N GLU A 52 -14.51 -18.11 12.85
CA GLU A 52 -13.34 -18.35 11.99
C GLU A 52 -12.10 -18.71 12.79
N LEU A 53 -11.85 -18.05 13.92
CA LEU A 53 -10.76 -18.40 14.84
C LEU A 53 -10.91 -19.85 15.34
N HIS A 54 -12.10 -20.22 15.79
CA HIS A 54 -12.40 -21.59 16.24
C HIS A 54 -12.23 -22.60 15.11
N ARG A 55 -12.75 -22.32 13.92
CA ARG A 55 -12.59 -23.20 12.75
C ARG A 55 -11.12 -23.51 12.48
N VAL A 56 -10.23 -22.50 12.48
CA VAL A 56 -8.80 -22.68 12.22
C VAL A 56 -8.14 -23.46 13.37
N ARG A 57 -8.46 -23.15 14.63
CA ARG A 57 -7.96 -23.87 15.81
C ARG A 57 -8.38 -25.36 15.77
N ASP A 58 -9.66 -25.63 15.49
CA ASP A 58 -10.20 -26.98 15.51
C ASP A 58 -9.65 -27.86 14.36
N MET A 59 -9.16 -27.22 13.30
CA MET A 59 -8.36 -27.87 12.24
C MET A 59 -6.87 -28.06 12.61
N GLY A 60 -6.47 -27.74 13.84
CA GLY A 60 -5.07 -27.83 14.31
C GLY A 60 -4.19 -26.66 13.91
N GLY A 61 -4.77 -25.56 13.42
CA GLY A 61 -4.01 -24.36 13.03
C GLY A 61 -3.40 -23.64 14.25
N SER A 62 -2.13 -23.25 14.15
CA SER A 62 -1.40 -22.47 15.17
C SER A 62 -0.58 -21.36 14.49
N PRO A 63 -1.24 -20.32 13.95
CA PRO A 63 -0.55 -19.27 13.22
C PRO A 63 0.37 -18.47 14.14
N LYS A 64 1.62 -18.25 13.71
CA LYS A 64 2.58 -17.38 14.41
C LYS A 64 2.38 -15.91 14.05
N THR A 65 1.72 -15.64 12.93
CA THR A 65 1.38 -14.31 12.46
C THR A 65 -0.06 -14.30 11.96
N VAL A 66 -0.84 -13.32 12.41
CA VAL A 66 -2.20 -13.06 11.94
C VAL A 66 -2.20 -11.71 11.21
N PHE A 67 -2.82 -11.66 10.04
CA PHE A 67 -3.06 -10.42 9.31
C PHE A 67 -4.57 -10.09 9.37
N LEU A 68 -4.92 -8.97 10.00
CA LEU A 68 -6.30 -8.50 10.04
C LEU A 68 -6.64 -7.76 8.75
N GLY A 69 -7.66 -8.20 8.06
CA GLY A 69 -8.21 -7.58 6.85
C GLY A 69 -9.70 -7.25 7.05
N ASP A 70 -10.33 -6.51 6.18
CA ASP A 70 -9.96 -6.01 4.90
C ASP A 70 -9.74 -4.48 4.94
N GLY A 71 -9.36 -3.87 3.81
CA GLY A 71 -9.23 -2.42 3.64
C GLY A 71 -8.34 -1.72 4.66
N SER A 72 -8.87 -1.33 5.80
CA SER A 72 -8.11 -0.70 6.89
C SER A 72 -8.63 -1.20 8.23
N ALA A 73 -8.15 -2.37 8.67
CA ALA A 73 -8.57 -2.98 9.92
C ALA A 73 -8.24 -2.11 11.15
N PHE A 74 -7.18 -1.29 11.09
CA PHE A 74 -6.81 -0.40 12.20
C PHE A 74 -7.84 0.72 12.44
N GLN A 75 -8.77 0.95 11.50
CA GLN A 75 -9.87 1.90 11.63
C GLN A 75 -10.97 1.44 12.60
N LEU A 76 -11.03 0.16 12.93
CA LEU A 76 -12.05 -0.34 13.86
C LEU A 76 -12.07 0.48 15.16
N PRO A 77 -13.25 0.64 15.79
CA PRO A 77 -13.35 1.20 17.13
C PRO A 77 -12.40 0.48 18.10
N TYR A 78 -11.75 1.24 18.97
CA TYR A 78 -10.73 0.71 19.87
C TYR A 78 -11.21 -0.52 20.65
N ASP A 79 -12.38 -0.45 21.29
CA ASP A 79 -12.93 -1.55 22.09
C ASP A 79 -13.18 -2.80 21.25
N HIS A 80 -13.69 -2.63 20.03
CA HIS A 80 -13.93 -3.75 19.11
C HIS A 80 -12.61 -4.41 18.67
N LEU A 81 -11.60 -3.62 18.40
CA LEU A 81 -10.26 -4.12 18.05
C LEU A 81 -9.63 -4.88 19.24
N MET A 82 -9.75 -4.35 20.47
CA MET A 82 -9.29 -5.00 21.70
C MET A 82 -9.94 -6.37 21.90
N GLU A 83 -11.24 -6.47 21.65
CA GLU A 83 -12.01 -7.72 21.71
C GLU A 83 -11.46 -8.76 20.72
N ILE A 84 -11.21 -8.37 19.47
CA ILE A 84 -10.65 -9.24 18.43
C ILE A 84 -9.25 -9.72 18.83
N LEU A 85 -8.37 -8.81 19.26
CA LEU A 85 -7.01 -9.14 19.66
C LEU A 85 -6.97 -10.10 20.84
N THR A 86 -7.85 -9.90 21.83
CA THR A 86 -7.98 -10.79 23.00
C THR A 86 -8.40 -12.20 22.56
N ARG A 87 -9.38 -12.32 21.64
CA ARG A 87 -9.81 -13.62 21.10
C ARG A 87 -8.71 -14.32 20.32
N ILE A 88 -7.92 -13.57 19.50
CA ILE A 88 -6.77 -14.14 18.80
C ILE A 88 -5.78 -14.73 19.80
N ARG A 89 -5.46 -14.00 20.87
CA ARG A 89 -4.53 -14.45 21.92
C ARG A 89 -5.03 -15.68 22.65
N THR A 90 -6.32 -15.75 22.92
CA THR A 90 -6.97 -16.90 23.56
C THR A 90 -6.97 -18.14 22.66
N CYS A 91 -7.33 -17.96 21.36
CA CYS A 91 -7.37 -19.07 20.40
C CYS A 91 -5.99 -19.54 19.96
N PHE A 92 -5.03 -18.63 19.85
CA PHE A 92 -3.67 -18.88 19.37
C PHE A 92 -2.62 -18.32 20.35
N PRO A 93 -2.37 -19.00 21.48
CA PRO A 93 -1.42 -18.52 22.50
C PRO A 93 -0.01 -18.30 21.95
N ASP A 94 0.36 -19.07 20.94
CA ASP A 94 1.65 -19.00 20.25
C ASP A 94 1.74 -17.91 19.15
N CYS A 95 0.67 -17.17 18.89
CA CYS A 95 0.68 -16.08 17.94
C CYS A 95 1.62 -14.97 18.43
N GLN A 96 2.63 -14.65 17.65
CA GLN A 96 3.67 -13.68 18.04
C GLN A 96 3.38 -12.28 17.51
N ARG A 97 2.73 -12.18 16.36
CA ARG A 97 2.59 -10.93 15.61
C ARG A 97 1.21 -10.80 15.03
N ILE A 98 0.65 -9.61 15.16
CA ILE A 98 -0.61 -9.23 14.49
C ILE A 98 -0.30 -8.02 13.63
N HIS A 99 -0.58 -8.13 12.35
CA HIS A 99 -0.33 -7.11 11.34
C HIS A 99 -1.65 -6.68 10.71
N MET A 100 -1.72 -5.48 10.17
CA MET A 100 -2.91 -4.97 9.47
C MET A 100 -2.62 -3.71 8.68
N ASP A 101 -3.52 -3.40 7.75
CA ASP A 101 -3.51 -2.12 7.07
C ASP A 101 -4.09 -1.02 7.96
N ALA A 102 -3.50 0.17 7.85
CA ALA A 102 -3.91 1.37 8.57
C ALA A 102 -3.88 2.59 7.63
N THR A 103 -4.66 3.61 7.97
CA THR A 103 -4.54 4.96 7.43
C THR A 103 -3.93 5.88 8.48
N VAL A 104 -3.37 7.00 8.06
CA VAL A 104 -2.81 8.00 8.98
C VAL A 104 -3.90 8.52 9.93
N THR A 105 -5.10 8.76 9.40
CA THR A 105 -6.26 9.17 10.21
C THR A 105 -6.71 8.11 11.20
N SER A 106 -6.60 6.83 10.88
CA SER A 106 -6.94 5.74 11.80
C SER A 106 -6.01 5.67 13.02
N ILE A 107 -4.75 6.04 12.84
CA ILE A 107 -3.78 6.15 13.94
C ILE A 107 -4.09 7.39 14.78
N ALA A 108 -4.37 8.52 14.13
CA ALA A 108 -4.71 9.79 14.81
C ALA A 108 -5.95 9.69 15.72
N GLN A 109 -6.87 8.79 15.42
CA GLN A 109 -8.09 8.55 16.22
C GLN A 109 -7.83 7.79 17.53
N LYS A 110 -6.63 7.27 17.75
CA LYS A 110 -6.26 6.53 18.95
C LYS A 110 -5.32 7.35 19.84
N SER A 111 -5.55 7.33 21.15
CA SER A 111 -4.61 7.93 22.13
C SER A 111 -3.31 7.11 22.21
N ASP A 112 -2.24 7.73 22.73
CA ASP A 112 -0.96 7.02 22.93
C ASP A 112 -1.09 5.86 23.92
N ALA A 113 -1.97 5.98 24.93
CA ALA A 113 -2.30 4.88 25.83
C ALA A 113 -2.94 3.70 25.07
N GLN A 114 -3.93 3.99 24.20
CA GLN A 114 -4.57 2.97 23.38
C GLN A 114 -3.57 2.32 22.40
N LEU A 115 -2.69 3.10 21.77
CA LEU A 115 -1.63 2.55 20.90
C LEU A 115 -0.72 1.60 21.70
N LYS A 116 -0.35 1.97 22.93
CA LYS A 116 0.48 1.14 23.82
C LYS A 116 -0.21 -0.17 24.18
N GLU A 117 -1.49 -0.13 24.49
CA GLU A 117 -2.27 -1.34 24.82
C GLU A 117 -2.40 -2.28 23.61
N LEU A 118 -2.65 -1.73 22.42
CA LEU A 118 -2.67 -2.52 21.17
C LEU A 118 -1.31 -3.18 20.92
N ALA A 119 -0.19 -2.47 21.12
CA ALA A 119 1.14 -3.02 20.99
C ALA A 119 1.38 -4.17 21.98
N ASN A 120 0.94 -4.02 23.23
CA ASN A 120 1.05 -5.05 24.27
C ASN A 120 0.25 -6.32 23.93
N LEU A 121 -0.88 -6.19 23.21
CA LEU A 121 -1.65 -7.32 22.69
C LEU A 121 -1.06 -7.93 21.41
N GLY A 122 0.06 -7.41 20.93
CA GLY A 122 0.82 -8.01 19.83
C GLY A 122 0.58 -7.39 18.47
N VAL A 123 -0.04 -6.23 18.39
CA VAL A 123 -0.02 -5.44 17.15
C VAL A 123 1.43 -5.02 16.93
N LYS A 124 2.05 -5.61 15.91
CA LYS A 124 3.48 -5.44 15.65
C LYS A 124 3.76 -4.57 14.44
N ARG A 125 2.98 -4.69 13.37
CA ARG A 125 3.23 -3.97 12.13
C ARG A 125 1.96 -3.41 11.52
N LEU A 126 2.02 -2.13 11.14
CA LEU A 126 0.99 -1.46 10.37
C LEU A 126 1.51 -1.19 8.96
N TYR A 127 0.69 -1.51 7.96
CA TYR A 127 0.94 -1.18 6.57
C TYR A 127 0.24 0.13 6.24
N LEU A 128 0.99 1.11 5.76
CA LEU A 128 0.51 2.47 5.48
C LEU A 128 0.66 2.80 3.99
N GLY A 129 -0.41 3.18 3.36
CA GLY A 129 -0.38 3.79 2.03
C GLY A 129 0.15 5.22 2.12
N VAL A 130 1.48 5.38 2.13
CA VAL A 130 2.17 6.67 2.08
C VAL A 130 2.03 7.28 0.69
N GLU A 131 2.10 6.47 -0.34
CA GLU A 131 2.02 6.71 -1.78
C GLU A 131 3.15 7.59 -2.32
N THR A 132 3.38 8.77 -1.74
CA THR A 132 4.38 9.76 -2.16
C THR A 132 4.81 10.66 -1.01
N GLY A 133 5.97 11.32 -1.16
CA GLY A 133 6.41 12.40 -0.26
C GLY A 133 5.97 13.80 -0.70
N LEU A 134 5.15 13.93 -1.76
CA LEU A 134 4.71 15.21 -2.32
C LEU A 134 3.29 15.57 -1.83
N ASP A 135 3.14 16.64 -1.06
CA ASP A 135 1.86 17.04 -0.47
C ASP A 135 0.84 17.49 -1.52
N ASP A 136 1.26 18.14 -2.60
CA ASP A 136 0.37 18.52 -3.71
C ASP A 136 -0.21 17.28 -4.42
N VAL A 137 0.59 16.22 -4.56
CA VAL A 137 0.14 14.95 -5.13
C VAL A 137 -0.79 14.22 -4.18
N LEU A 138 -0.49 14.19 -2.86
CA LEU A 138 -1.40 13.62 -1.85
C LEU A 138 -2.77 14.33 -1.88
N ALA A 139 -2.77 15.66 -1.91
CA ALA A 139 -3.99 16.46 -2.01
C ALA A 139 -4.74 16.18 -3.33
N PHE A 140 -4.04 16.18 -4.48
CA PHE A 140 -4.65 15.86 -5.78
C PHE A 140 -5.27 14.47 -5.79
N MET A 141 -4.64 13.48 -5.17
CA MET A 141 -5.10 12.08 -5.10
C MET A 141 -6.20 11.85 -4.04
N ASP A 142 -6.62 12.89 -3.33
CA ASP A 142 -7.60 12.83 -2.22
C ASP A 142 -7.17 11.81 -1.15
N LYS A 143 -5.89 11.88 -0.73
CA LYS A 143 -5.39 11.08 0.40
C LYS A 143 -5.89 11.65 1.73
N ASP A 144 -5.93 10.79 2.75
CA ASP A 144 -6.40 11.11 4.09
C ASP A 144 -5.41 11.94 4.93
N HIS A 145 -4.25 12.28 4.38
CA HIS A 145 -3.15 12.93 5.10
C HIS A 145 -2.24 13.75 4.18
N ASP A 146 -1.47 14.64 4.77
CA ASP A 146 -0.24 15.23 4.23
C ASP A 146 1.02 14.57 4.84
N SER A 147 2.19 14.93 4.35
CA SER A 147 3.47 14.35 4.79
C SER A 147 3.76 14.62 6.27
N ALA A 148 3.42 15.81 6.78
CA ALA A 148 3.64 16.18 8.18
C ALA A 148 2.74 15.37 9.11
N GLN A 149 1.46 15.19 8.77
CA GLN A 149 0.52 14.36 9.50
C GLN A 149 0.99 12.90 9.52
N ALA A 150 1.44 12.36 8.38
CA ALA A 150 1.96 11.00 8.30
C ALA A 150 3.18 10.81 9.21
N LYS A 151 4.17 11.70 9.15
CA LYS A 151 5.36 11.66 10.03
C LYS A 151 4.97 11.67 11.50
N ALA A 152 4.07 12.56 11.89
CA ALA A 152 3.62 12.64 13.29
C ALA A 152 2.99 11.34 13.78
N GLN A 153 2.12 10.71 12.97
CA GLN A 153 1.47 9.46 13.37
C GLN A 153 2.42 8.25 13.34
N ILE A 154 3.35 8.19 12.39
CA ILE A 154 4.40 7.18 12.33
C ILE A 154 5.28 7.25 13.59
N ALA A 155 5.71 8.43 14.01
CA ALA A 155 6.48 8.62 15.23
C ALA A 155 5.75 8.08 16.47
N ARG A 156 4.43 8.27 16.58
CA ARG A 156 3.60 7.77 17.69
C ARG A 156 3.57 6.23 17.76
N ILE A 157 3.36 5.56 16.62
CA ILE A 157 3.35 4.08 16.61
C ILE A 157 4.74 3.51 16.88
N GLN A 158 5.81 4.15 16.39
CA GLN A 158 7.19 3.73 16.68
C GLN A 158 7.54 3.93 18.14
N ALA A 159 7.08 4.99 18.80
CA ALA A 159 7.30 5.25 20.22
C ALA A 159 6.73 4.15 21.14
N VAL A 160 5.70 3.43 20.69
CA VAL A 160 5.13 2.29 21.44
C VAL A 160 5.69 0.92 20.99
N GLY A 161 6.69 0.91 20.09
CA GLY A 161 7.36 -0.30 19.63
C GLY A 161 6.65 -1.04 18.49
N MET A 162 5.69 -0.40 17.83
CA MET A 162 5.14 -0.89 16.57
C MET A 162 6.07 -0.52 15.41
N GLU A 163 6.09 -1.36 14.40
CA GLU A 163 6.76 -1.12 13.11
C GLU A 163 5.74 -0.58 12.10
N TYR A 164 6.23 0.13 11.08
CA TYR A 164 5.42 0.37 9.89
C TYR A 164 6.12 -0.09 8.62
N ALA A 165 5.32 -0.52 7.65
CA ALA A 165 5.72 -0.81 6.29
C ALA A 165 5.02 0.17 5.36
N ALA A 166 5.76 0.77 4.44
CA ALA A 166 5.23 1.76 3.51
C ALA A 166 4.78 1.12 2.21
N HIS A 167 3.59 1.49 1.73
CA HIS A 167 3.17 1.32 0.34
C HIS A 167 3.35 2.66 -0.37
N ILE A 168 3.98 2.66 -1.53
CA ILE A 168 4.22 3.83 -2.37
C ILE A 168 3.94 3.51 -3.83
N MET A 169 3.80 4.55 -4.66
CA MET A 169 3.57 4.38 -6.09
C MET A 169 4.51 5.24 -6.93
N THR A 170 5.25 4.59 -7.84
CA THR A 170 5.89 5.29 -8.95
C THR A 170 4.84 5.70 -9.99
N GLY A 171 5.05 6.86 -10.64
CA GLY A 171 4.11 7.42 -11.60
C GLY A 171 2.91 8.16 -11.00
N ILE A 172 2.73 8.15 -9.68
CA ILE A 172 1.59 8.80 -9.01
C ILE A 172 1.60 10.33 -9.17
N ALA A 173 2.78 10.93 -9.34
CA ALA A 173 2.94 12.36 -9.59
C ALA A 173 2.61 12.77 -11.04
N GLY A 174 2.40 11.79 -11.94
CA GLY A 174 2.18 12.00 -13.36
C GLY A 174 3.48 12.11 -14.17
N ALA A 175 3.32 12.12 -15.49
CA ALA A 175 4.44 12.17 -16.44
C ALA A 175 5.34 13.39 -16.24
N GLY A 176 6.64 13.18 -16.29
CA GLY A 176 7.67 14.22 -16.14
C GLY A 176 7.99 14.61 -14.69
N ARG A 177 7.30 14.04 -13.69
CA ARG A 177 7.54 14.35 -12.26
C ARG A 177 8.17 13.18 -11.48
N GLY A 178 8.62 12.12 -12.15
CA GLY A 178 9.17 10.93 -11.51
C GLY A 178 10.42 11.22 -10.66
N GLU A 179 11.35 12.06 -11.13
CA GLU A 179 12.53 12.44 -10.34
C GLU A 179 12.16 13.22 -9.08
N GLU A 180 11.25 14.19 -9.20
CA GLU A 180 10.74 14.97 -8.05
C GLU A 180 10.10 14.05 -7.02
N ASN A 181 9.24 13.12 -7.47
CA ASN A 181 8.56 12.15 -6.61
C ASN A 181 9.55 11.22 -5.91
N ALA A 182 10.52 10.65 -6.64
CA ALA A 182 11.53 9.77 -6.05
C ALA A 182 12.33 10.46 -4.95
N ARG A 183 12.77 11.71 -5.16
CA ARG A 183 13.53 12.48 -4.18
C ARG A 183 12.72 12.81 -2.93
N ALA A 184 11.51 13.31 -3.10
CA ALA A 184 10.63 13.66 -1.98
C ALA A 184 10.23 12.40 -1.17
N THR A 185 9.89 11.31 -1.87
CA THR A 185 9.50 10.05 -1.25
C THR A 185 10.68 9.40 -0.52
N ALA A 186 11.89 9.39 -1.12
CA ALA A 186 13.08 8.89 -0.43
C ALA A 186 13.41 9.72 0.82
N ALA A 187 13.33 11.04 0.75
CA ALA A 187 13.56 11.91 1.92
C ALA A 187 12.57 11.59 3.05
N PHE A 188 11.26 11.44 2.73
CA PHE A 188 10.24 11.04 3.69
C PHE A 188 10.53 9.67 4.31
N LEU A 189 10.85 8.67 3.50
CA LEU A 189 11.09 7.30 3.96
C LEU A 189 12.37 7.17 4.79
N ASN A 190 13.45 7.87 4.42
CA ASN A 190 14.71 7.87 5.17
C ASN A 190 14.54 8.52 6.55
N GLU A 191 13.67 9.54 6.67
CA GLU A 191 13.33 10.17 7.95
C GLU A 191 12.47 9.25 8.82
N THR A 192 11.46 8.60 8.22
CA THR A 192 10.45 7.82 8.95
C THR A 192 10.82 6.34 9.14
N LYS A 193 11.83 5.83 8.45
CA LYS A 193 12.46 4.51 8.61
C LYS A 193 11.48 3.33 8.61
N PRO A 194 10.78 3.06 7.49
CA PRO A 194 9.93 1.88 7.37
C PRO A 194 10.78 0.59 7.40
N VAL A 195 10.23 -0.47 8.00
CA VAL A 195 10.88 -1.80 7.96
C VAL A 195 10.90 -2.40 6.56
N SER A 196 9.98 -1.98 5.71
CA SER A 196 9.94 -2.32 4.29
C SER A 196 9.14 -1.29 3.49
N VAL A 197 9.49 -1.17 2.23
CA VAL A 197 8.82 -0.34 1.23
C VAL A 197 8.34 -1.26 0.11
N THR A 198 7.04 -1.27 -0.14
CA THR A 198 6.46 -1.89 -1.33
C THR A 198 6.13 -0.79 -2.32
N ASN A 199 6.77 -0.83 -3.47
CA ASN A 199 6.52 0.08 -4.58
C ASN A 199 5.72 -0.63 -5.66
N PHE A 200 4.67 0.04 -6.16
CA PHE A 200 3.94 -0.35 -7.36
C PHE A 200 4.04 0.77 -8.39
N SER A 201 4.12 0.44 -9.69
CA SER A 201 3.75 1.41 -10.71
C SER A 201 2.28 1.80 -10.50
N LEU A 202 1.93 3.07 -10.72
CA LEU A 202 0.54 3.51 -10.64
C LEU A 202 -0.35 2.61 -11.53
N PHE A 203 -1.09 1.72 -10.87
CA PHE A 203 -1.95 0.76 -11.54
C PHE A 203 -3.35 1.36 -11.67
N LEU A 204 -3.60 1.98 -12.82
CA LEU A 204 -4.82 2.74 -13.07
C LEU A 204 -5.87 1.91 -13.82
N HIS A 205 -6.99 1.66 -13.16
CA HIS A 205 -8.17 1.11 -13.82
C HIS A 205 -9.02 2.22 -14.44
N THR A 206 -9.63 1.96 -15.58
CA THR A 206 -10.55 2.90 -16.24
C THR A 206 -11.77 3.25 -15.39
N GLU A 207 -12.09 2.43 -14.40
CA GLU A 207 -13.14 2.70 -13.40
C GLU A 207 -12.69 3.61 -12.24
N ALA A 208 -11.38 3.86 -12.11
CA ALA A 208 -10.87 4.73 -11.06
C ALA A 208 -11.27 6.19 -11.30
N PRO A 209 -11.61 6.97 -10.26
CA PRO A 209 -11.88 8.40 -10.42
C PRO A 209 -10.74 9.17 -11.12
N LEU A 210 -9.49 8.75 -10.93
CA LEU A 210 -8.31 9.33 -11.56
C LEU A 210 -8.35 9.19 -13.10
N TYR A 211 -8.96 8.13 -13.64
CA TYR A 211 -9.05 7.95 -15.08
C TYR A 211 -9.84 9.07 -15.76
N ARG A 212 -10.86 9.62 -15.09
CA ARG A 212 -11.58 10.82 -15.60
C ARG A 212 -10.68 12.04 -15.68
N CYS A 213 -9.65 12.14 -14.82
CA CYS A 213 -8.66 13.20 -14.91
C CYS A 213 -7.74 13.00 -16.12
N VAL A 214 -7.49 11.76 -16.53
CA VAL A 214 -6.77 11.45 -17.77
C VAL A 214 -7.59 11.87 -18.98
N GLU A 215 -8.86 11.48 -19.04
CA GLU A 215 -9.78 11.86 -20.12
C GLU A 215 -9.96 13.38 -20.24
N ALA A 216 -9.96 14.07 -19.10
CA ALA A 216 -10.07 15.53 -19.06
C ALA A 216 -8.73 16.26 -19.30
N GLY A 217 -7.61 15.53 -19.51
CA GLY A 217 -6.29 16.12 -19.70
C GLY A 217 -5.69 16.79 -18.46
N THR A 218 -6.29 16.61 -17.25
CA THR A 218 -5.81 17.19 -15.99
C THR A 218 -4.82 16.31 -15.25
N PHE A 219 -4.63 15.07 -15.68
CA PHE A 219 -3.60 14.16 -15.24
C PHE A 219 -3.04 13.40 -16.44
N ARG A 220 -1.72 13.42 -16.60
CA ARG A 220 -1.03 12.65 -17.62
C ARG A 220 -0.26 11.52 -16.95
N PRO A 221 -0.62 10.24 -17.19
CA PRO A 221 0.10 9.11 -16.62
C PRO A 221 1.55 9.05 -17.12
N ALA A 222 2.48 8.67 -16.25
CA ALA A 222 3.81 8.24 -16.64
C ALA A 222 3.75 6.88 -17.35
N ASP A 223 4.65 6.64 -18.30
CA ASP A 223 4.81 5.31 -18.88
C ASP A 223 5.75 4.42 -18.01
N GLU A 224 5.86 3.15 -18.35
CA GLU A 224 6.68 2.20 -17.59
C GLU A 224 8.19 2.53 -17.67
N LEU A 225 8.67 3.24 -18.69
CA LEU A 225 10.05 3.70 -18.74
C LEU A 225 10.30 4.77 -17.68
N GLU A 226 9.42 5.77 -17.55
CA GLU A 226 9.50 6.77 -16.48
C GLU A 226 9.37 6.12 -15.10
N ASN A 227 8.43 5.16 -14.92
CA ASN A 227 8.25 4.43 -13.67
C ASN A 227 9.49 3.64 -13.26
N LEU A 228 10.19 3.00 -14.21
CA LEU A 228 11.45 2.29 -13.96
C LEU A 228 12.59 3.26 -13.59
N GLN A 229 12.68 4.42 -14.25
CA GLN A 229 13.67 5.47 -13.93
C GLN A 229 13.44 6.04 -12.54
N GLU A 230 12.19 6.31 -12.20
CA GLU A 230 11.77 6.77 -10.86
C GLU A 230 12.11 5.72 -9.78
N ALA A 231 11.75 4.45 -9.98
CA ALA A 231 12.04 3.36 -9.04
C ALA A 231 13.55 3.11 -8.89
N ARG A 232 14.31 3.25 -9.97
CA ARG A 232 15.79 3.19 -9.94
C ARG A 232 16.37 4.27 -9.04
N LEU A 233 15.93 5.53 -9.24
CA LEU A 233 16.39 6.66 -8.42
C LEU A 233 16.00 6.48 -6.96
N LEU A 234 14.79 6.00 -6.70
CA LEU A 234 14.33 5.67 -5.34
C LEU A 234 15.24 4.63 -4.68
N ALA A 235 15.60 3.54 -5.39
CA ALA A 235 16.52 2.52 -4.88
C ALA A 235 17.94 3.05 -4.62
N GLU A 236 18.37 4.06 -5.37
CA GLU A 236 19.64 4.76 -5.16
C GLU A 236 19.63 5.62 -3.89
N LEU A 237 18.53 6.32 -3.63
CA LEU A 237 18.39 7.30 -2.55
C LEU A 237 17.98 6.71 -1.19
N LEU A 238 17.26 5.57 -1.18
CA LEU A 238 16.83 4.93 0.06
C LEU A 238 18.03 4.41 0.86
N GLU A 239 17.99 4.59 2.18
CA GLU A 239 19.08 4.19 3.08
C GLU A 239 18.92 2.75 3.59
N ASP A 240 18.27 2.55 4.73
CA ASP A 240 18.17 1.26 5.43
C ASP A 240 16.70 0.77 5.45
N THR A 241 16.37 -0.07 4.49
CA THR A 241 15.04 -0.68 4.38
C THR A 241 15.06 -1.88 3.42
N VAL A 242 13.98 -2.64 3.38
CA VAL A 242 13.74 -3.64 2.33
C VAL A 242 12.86 -2.99 1.27
N LEU A 243 13.37 -2.84 0.05
CA LEU A 243 12.58 -2.38 -1.09
C LEU A 243 12.08 -3.58 -1.89
N ASP A 244 10.80 -3.60 -2.22
CA ASP A 244 10.14 -4.58 -3.10
C ASP A 244 9.33 -3.83 -4.14
N SER A 245 9.84 -3.73 -5.37
CA SER A 245 9.30 -2.93 -6.46
C SER A 245 8.66 -3.82 -7.53
N PHE A 246 7.39 -3.54 -7.82
CA PHE A 246 6.57 -4.28 -8.77
C PHE A 246 6.28 -3.41 -9.99
N HIS A 247 6.54 -3.96 -11.19
CA HIS A 247 6.28 -3.37 -12.49
C HIS A 247 5.56 -4.42 -13.35
N ASP A 248 4.28 -4.64 -13.07
CA ASP A 248 3.52 -5.77 -13.60
C ASP A 248 3.36 -5.72 -15.12
N PHE A 249 3.27 -4.52 -15.72
CA PHE A 249 3.12 -4.34 -17.17
C PHE A 249 4.38 -4.68 -17.97
N VAL A 250 5.53 -4.71 -17.32
CA VAL A 250 6.79 -5.18 -17.92
C VAL A 250 7.29 -6.47 -17.27
N LEU A 251 6.45 -7.14 -16.48
CA LEU A 251 6.69 -8.41 -15.80
C LEU A 251 7.99 -8.41 -14.98
N LEU A 252 8.23 -7.32 -14.26
CA LEU A 252 9.45 -7.12 -13.47
C LEU A 252 9.12 -6.97 -11.99
N ARG A 253 9.91 -7.64 -11.16
CA ARG A 253 9.95 -7.43 -9.72
C ARG A 253 11.39 -7.36 -9.26
N ILE A 254 11.77 -6.27 -8.60
CA ILE A 254 13.11 -6.09 -8.04
C ILE A 254 12.98 -5.96 -6.52
N ARG A 255 13.64 -6.85 -5.79
CA ARG A 255 13.61 -6.87 -4.33
C ARG A 255 15.01 -6.98 -3.75
N GLY A 256 15.26 -6.24 -2.66
CA GLY A 256 16.52 -6.32 -1.93
C GLY A 256 16.50 -5.55 -0.62
N SER A 257 17.46 -5.85 0.24
CA SER A 257 17.74 -5.09 1.47
C SER A 257 18.77 -4.01 1.17
N LEU A 258 18.43 -2.76 1.43
CA LEU A 258 19.33 -1.62 1.27
C LEU A 258 20.07 -1.35 2.59
N PRO A 259 21.33 -0.93 2.54
CA PRO A 259 22.14 -0.67 1.33
C PRO A 259 22.81 -1.91 0.71
N LYS A 260 22.69 -3.09 1.35
CA LYS A 260 23.42 -4.31 0.98
C LYS A 260 23.25 -4.72 -0.49
N ASP A 261 22.01 -4.71 -0.97
CA ASP A 261 21.66 -5.20 -2.32
C ASP A 261 21.63 -4.07 -3.37
N ARG A 262 21.96 -2.82 -3.01
CA ARG A 262 21.79 -1.64 -3.87
C ARG A 262 22.39 -1.82 -5.27
N GLN A 263 23.65 -2.20 -5.36
CA GLN A 263 24.33 -2.32 -6.65
C GLN A 263 23.67 -3.36 -7.57
N ARG A 264 23.25 -4.49 -7.00
CA ARG A 264 22.51 -5.52 -7.74
C ARG A 264 21.17 -4.98 -8.24
N MET A 265 20.42 -4.28 -7.38
CA MET A 265 19.12 -3.70 -7.73
C MET A 265 19.25 -2.63 -8.82
N LEU A 266 20.20 -1.70 -8.69
CA LEU A 266 20.44 -0.67 -9.70
C LEU A 266 20.77 -1.29 -11.06
N LYS A 267 21.64 -2.31 -11.10
CA LYS A 267 21.94 -3.05 -12.34
C LYS A 267 20.68 -3.66 -12.97
N GLN A 268 19.80 -4.26 -12.17
CA GLN A 268 18.54 -4.83 -12.67
C GLN A 268 17.60 -3.76 -13.24
N PHE A 269 17.51 -2.58 -12.60
CA PHE A 269 16.76 -1.44 -13.14
C PHE A 269 17.40 -0.92 -14.44
N ASP A 270 18.73 -0.77 -14.49
CA ASP A 270 19.44 -0.29 -15.68
C ASP A 270 19.21 -1.23 -16.87
N GLU A 271 19.24 -2.54 -16.65
CA GLU A 271 18.93 -3.55 -17.67
C GLU A 271 17.48 -3.46 -18.16
N ALA A 272 16.52 -3.23 -17.24
CA ALA A 272 15.11 -3.08 -17.58
C ALA A 272 14.85 -1.78 -18.36
N ILE A 273 15.44 -0.68 -17.93
CA ILE A 273 15.39 0.63 -18.62
C ILE A 273 15.94 0.49 -20.04
N ALA A 274 17.14 -0.10 -20.20
CA ALA A 274 17.73 -0.32 -21.51
C ALA A 274 16.86 -1.18 -22.45
N LYS A 275 16.18 -2.18 -21.89
CA LYS A 275 15.22 -3.02 -22.66
C LYS A 275 13.98 -2.25 -23.11
N GLN A 276 13.54 -1.26 -22.36
CA GLN A 276 12.33 -0.48 -22.66
C GLN A 276 12.64 0.77 -23.49
N GLN A 277 13.87 1.29 -23.43
CA GLN A 277 14.30 2.49 -24.14
C GLN A 277 14.16 2.32 -25.66
N GLY A 278 13.55 3.32 -26.31
CA GLY A 278 13.31 3.33 -27.75
C GLY A 278 12.15 2.45 -28.23
N LYS A 279 11.42 1.83 -27.31
CA LYS A 279 10.19 1.10 -27.62
C LYS A 279 8.96 1.98 -27.46
N GLU A 280 7.85 1.48 -27.97
CA GLU A 280 6.53 2.09 -27.76
C GLU A 280 6.23 2.20 -26.27
N PRO A 281 5.70 3.34 -25.79
CA PRO A 281 5.32 3.52 -24.39
C PRO A 281 4.31 2.49 -23.92
N ILE A 282 4.51 1.95 -22.72
CA ILE A 282 3.57 1.06 -22.04
C ILE A 282 3.04 1.81 -20.83
N TYR A 283 1.72 1.95 -20.73
CA TYR A 283 1.06 2.57 -19.60
C TYR A 283 0.45 1.51 -18.69
N SER A 284 0.61 1.67 -17.38
CA SER A 284 0.02 0.77 -16.37
C SER A 284 -1.49 1.06 -16.18
N ILE A 285 -2.22 1.11 -17.30
CA ILE A 285 -3.66 1.33 -17.34
C ILE A 285 -4.37 0.03 -17.72
N VAL A 286 -5.31 -0.39 -16.89
CA VAL A 286 -6.18 -1.54 -17.14
C VAL A 286 -7.47 -1.05 -17.75
N CYS A 287 -7.68 -1.43 -19.01
CA CYS A 287 -8.93 -1.23 -19.72
C CYS A 287 -9.44 -2.59 -20.20
N THR A 288 -10.70 -2.89 -19.94
CA THR A 288 -11.33 -4.14 -20.39
C THR A 288 -11.77 -4.10 -21.84
N THR A 289 -11.87 -2.91 -22.45
CA THR A 289 -12.44 -2.68 -23.78
C THR A 289 -11.46 -2.08 -24.77
N CYS A 290 -10.31 -1.54 -24.33
CA CYS A 290 -9.31 -0.88 -25.18
C CYS A 290 -7.93 -1.51 -25.02
N GLY A 291 -7.10 -1.43 -26.06
CA GLY A 291 -5.72 -1.90 -26.05
C GLY A 291 -4.71 -0.80 -25.67
N GLN A 292 -3.43 -1.17 -25.52
CA GLN A 292 -2.35 -0.21 -25.22
C GLN A 292 -2.17 0.89 -26.28
N ALA A 293 -2.49 0.60 -27.55
CA ALA A 293 -2.42 1.60 -28.61
C ALA A 293 -3.47 2.71 -28.39
N GLU A 294 -4.72 2.34 -28.07
CA GLU A 294 -5.79 3.30 -27.79
C GLU A 294 -5.51 4.11 -26.51
N ILE A 295 -4.95 3.47 -25.48
CA ILE A 295 -4.52 4.15 -24.25
C ILE A 295 -3.43 5.17 -24.57
N ARG A 296 -2.45 4.81 -25.39
CA ARG A 296 -1.39 5.72 -25.82
C ARG A 296 -1.95 6.92 -26.56
N ASP A 297 -2.84 6.69 -27.51
CA ASP A 297 -3.47 7.75 -28.29
C ASP A 297 -4.27 8.71 -27.38
N LEU A 298 -5.00 8.17 -26.40
CA LEU A 298 -5.69 8.97 -25.38
C LEU A 298 -4.74 9.85 -24.59
N VAL A 299 -3.61 9.29 -24.10
CA VAL A 299 -2.64 10.01 -23.27
C VAL A 299 -1.87 11.06 -24.06
N GLN A 300 -1.57 10.80 -25.34
CA GLN A 300 -0.81 11.71 -26.20
C GLN A 300 -1.67 12.81 -26.84
N ASN A 301 -2.91 12.48 -27.23
CA ASN A 301 -3.79 13.36 -27.99
C ASN A 301 -4.91 14.00 -27.16
N GLY A 302 -5.13 13.55 -25.91
CA GLY A 302 -6.18 14.03 -25.02
C GLY A 302 -6.02 15.49 -24.52
N VAL A 303 -5.08 16.24 -25.10
CA VAL A 303 -4.81 17.67 -24.78
C VAL A 303 -5.31 18.61 -25.88
N SER A 304 -6.04 18.10 -26.86
CA SER A 304 -6.52 18.88 -28.03
C SER A 304 -8.04 18.86 -28.11
N SER A 305 -8.70 19.50 -27.16
CA SER A 305 -10.08 19.98 -27.36
C SER A 305 -10.44 21.04 -26.31
#